data_bee513341fd40c33311a4b3bad0066d3
#
_entry.id   bee513341fd40c33311a4b3bad0066d3
#
_cell.length_a   1.000
_cell.length_b   1.000
_cell.length_c   1.000
_cell.angle_alpha   90.00
_cell.angle_beta   90.00
_cell.angle_gamma   90.00
#
_symmetry.space_group_name_H-M   'P 1'
#
loop_
_entity.id
_entity.type
_entity.pdbx_description
1 polymer ?
#
loop_
_entity_poly.entity_id
_entity_poly.type
_entity_poly.pdbx_seq_one_letter_code
_entity_poly.pdbx_strand_id
1 'polypeptide(L)'
;MSPQPTAAEHGQATNFAVTLMEHLVVPTFVLDAEQRVLIWNQACERLTGIPAREVIGTRDHWRAFYDSPRPCLADLVARNDWSLIDKLYTTHDEPNTPAHGVHAENWCSMPRRNKQLYLVVDAGPVFDDSGKLIAVVETLRDNTENKLIQIKVSEQASLLQHHYDEHEREAKMARRILNHQIRTDLIRQAGIQYTVMPATHFSGDLILAARSPDGRLHSLLADATGHGLAAAVSALPVVQEFYRLVEQNESLPGIIESINFVLATSLPAGRFVAAGLVSLDEASHSGEVWVGGIPGVQMLDDAGHIVRRFESRNLPLGVTRDAEGIKTFERFAWAEPTRLVMLSDGVVEATGPTGEAFGEARLAGSLAIRRGDDLVAHLRAALTAHLDTVPAHDDISILVIDCPV
;
A
#
# COMPACT_ATOMS: atom_id res chain seq x y z
N MET A 1 56.12 5.06 45.86
CA MET A 1 56.98 5.02 44.65
C MET A 1 56.88 3.61 44.08
N SER A 2 56.15 3.46 43.02
CA SER A 2 56.14 2.15 42.30
C SER A 2 57.48 1.98 41.56
N PRO A 3 58.08 0.80 41.56
CA PRO A 3 59.36 0.58 40.87
C PRO A 3 59.21 0.82 39.38
N GLN A 4 60.14 1.55 38.78
CA GLN A 4 60.22 1.71 37.32
C GLN A 4 60.54 0.32 36.73
N PRO A 5 59.83 -0.08 35.64
CA PRO A 5 60.09 -1.37 35.01
C PRO A 5 61.51 -1.43 34.45
N THR A 6 62.14 -2.57 34.54
CA THR A 6 63.52 -2.80 34.06
C THR A 6 63.54 -2.88 32.51
N ALA A 7 64.72 -2.63 31.90
CA ALA A 7 64.88 -2.69 30.43
C ALA A 7 64.46 -4.06 29.85
N ALA A 8 64.59 -5.14 30.62
CA ALA A 8 64.13 -6.48 30.24
C ALA A 8 62.60 -6.61 30.21
N GLU A 9 61.91 -5.98 31.16
CA GLU A 9 60.43 -5.96 31.21
C GLU A 9 59.84 -5.08 30.08
N HIS A 10 60.51 -3.96 29.73
CA HIS A 10 60.13 -3.16 28.52
C HIS A 10 60.30 -3.95 27.23
N GLY A 11 61.38 -4.70 27.09
CA GLY A 11 61.63 -5.58 25.91
C GLY A 11 60.57 -6.70 25.76
N GLN A 12 60.18 -7.31 26.90
CA GLN A 12 59.11 -8.34 26.90
C GLN A 12 57.74 -7.75 26.57
N ALA A 13 57.39 -6.61 27.13
CA ALA A 13 56.12 -5.94 26.84
C ALA A 13 56.02 -5.51 25.36
N THR A 14 57.10 -4.97 24.79
CA THR A 14 57.15 -4.57 23.38
C THR A 14 57.01 -5.81 22.47
N ASN A 15 57.70 -6.90 22.76
CA ASN A 15 57.63 -8.13 21.97
C ASN A 15 56.21 -8.75 22.06
N PHE A 16 55.57 -8.71 23.22
CA PHE A 16 54.20 -9.18 23.39
C PHE A 16 53.21 -8.32 22.58
N ALA A 17 53.32 -7.00 22.61
CA ALA A 17 52.44 -6.11 21.87
C ALA A 17 52.55 -6.33 20.34
N VAL A 18 53.74 -6.48 19.80
CA VAL A 18 53.95 -6.80 18.37
C VAL A 18 53.35 -8.17 18.02
N THR A 19 53.63 -9.21 18.82
CA THR A 19 53.05 -10.53 18.60
C THR A 19 51.54 -10.53 18.67
N LEU A 20 50.94 -9.76 19.58
CA LEU A 20 49.50 -9.60 19.68
C LEU A 20 48.92 -8.96 18.40
N MET A 21 49.53 -7.88 17.93
CA MET A 21 49.11 -7.20 16.71
C MET A 21 49.23 -8.10 15.46
N GLU A 22 50.29 -8.90 15.36
CA GLU A 22 50.45 -9.86 14.25
C GLU A 22 49.36 -10.92 14.18
N HIS A 23 48.83 -11.35 15.37
CA HIS A 23 47.82 -12.40 15.47
C HIS A 23 46.39 -11.90 15.58
N LEU A 24 46.14 -10.56 15.55
CA LEU A 24 44.78 -10.02 15.47
C LEU A 24 44.04 -10.65 14.26
N VAL A 25 42.79 -11.03 14.50
CA VAL A 25 41.90 -11.56 13.47
C VAL A 25 41.46 -10.48 12.48
N VAL A 26 41.38 -9.23 12.94
CA VAL A 26 41.02 -8.07 12.14
C VAL A 26 42.23 -7.63 11.29
N PRO A 27 42.10 -7.49 9.97
CA PRO A 27 43.13 -6.91 9.13
C PRO A 27 43.55 -5.54 9.64
N THR A 28 44.80 -5.43 10.07
CA THR A 28 45.32 -4.21 10.70
C THR A 28 46.75 -3.94 10.20
N PHE A 29 47.00 -2.67 9.84
CA PHE A 29 48.35 -2.23 9.58
C PHE A 29 48.65 -0.91 10.32
N VAL A 30 49.94 -0.66 10.53
CA VAL A 30 50.38 0.54 11.26
C VAL A 30 51.42 1.26 10.40
N LEU A 31 51.28 2.56 10.25
CA LEU A 31 52.24 3.45 9.62
C LEU A 31 53.00 4.26 10.68
N ASP A 32 54.31 4.57 10.40
CA ASP A 32 55.03 5.60 11.16
C ASP A 32 54.59 7.03 10.76
N ALA A 33 55.14 8.01 11.44
CA ALA A 33 54.85 9.42 11.13
C ALA A 33 55.27 9.82 9.70
N GLU A 34 56.23 9.13 9.10
CA GLU A 34 56.70 9.26 7.73
C GLU A 34 55.91 8.43 6.72
N GLN A 35 54.79 7.74 7.15
CA GLN A 35 53.91 6.91 6.36
C GLN A 35 54.56 5.62 5.83
N ARG A 36 55.59 5.11 6.50
CA ARG A 36 56.14 3.80 6.23
C ARG A 36 55.43 2.73 7.06
N VAL A 37 55.20 1.58 6.46
CA VAL A 37 54.52 0.46 7.15
C VAL A 37 55.45 -0.07 8.27
N LEU A 38 54.98 0.02 9.51
CA LEU A 38 55.63 -0.57 10.69
C LEU A 38 55.15 -2.00 10.95
N ILE A 39 53.83 -2.22 10.84
CA ILE A 39 53.16 -3.48 11.08
C ILE A 39 52.21 -3.78 9.93
N TRP A 40 52.19 -5.01 9.49
CA TRP A 40 51.28 -5.57 8.51
C TRP A 40 50.89 -6.96 8.99
N ASN A 41 49.74 -7.10 9.65
CA ASN A 41 49.41 -8.33 10.33
C ASN A 41 49.00 -9.48 9.37
N GLN A 42 48.96 -10.70 9.87
CA GLN A 42 48.59 -11.88 9.08
C GLN A 42 47.18 -11.78 8.46
N ALA A 43 46.26 -11.05 9.12
CA ALA A 43 44.91 -10.84 8.58
C ALA A 43 44.94 -9.90 7.36
N CYS A 44 45.82 -8.87 7.34
CA CYS A 44 46.09 -8.04 6.16
C CYS A 44 46.68 -8.89 5.01
N GLU A 45 47.63 -9.76 5.29
CA GLU A 45 48.17 -10.68 4.26
C GLU A 45 47.04 -11.54 3.66
N ARG A 46 46.18 -12.11 4.50
CA ARG A 46 45.05 -12.91 4.04
C ARG A 46 44.05 -12.10 3.24
N LEU A 47 43.70 -10.89 3.66
CA LEU A 47 42.73 -10.03 2.96
C LEU A 47 43.30 -9.59 1.61
N THR A 48 44.49 -9.06 1.58
CA THR A 48 45.06 -8.36 0.42
C THR A 48 45.88 -9.27 -0.54
N GLY A 49 46.37 -10.40 -0.03
CA GLY A 49 47.29 -11.26 -0.76
C GLY A 49 48.72 -10.72 -0.85
N ILE A 50 49.05 -9.63 -0.12
CA ILE A 50 50.40 -9.06 -0.06
C ILE A 50 51.06 -9.49 1.26
N PRO A 51 52.20 -10.21 1.21
CA PRO A 51 52.92 -10.58 2.41
C PRO A 51 53.63 -9.39 3.05
N ALA A 52 53.73 -9.39 4.39
CA ALA A 52 54.32 -8.30 5.18
C ALA A 52 55.73 -7.89 4.70
N ARG A 53 56.56 -8.83 4.30
CA ARG A 53 57.90 -8.61 3.79
C ARG A 53 57.98 -7.72 2.55
N GLU A 54 56.91 -7.59 1.78
CA GLU A 54 56.85 -6.73 0.59
C GLU A 54 56.54 -5.27 0.91
N VAL A 55 55.91 -4.96 2.04
CA VAL A 55 55.42 -3.63 2.38
C VAL A 55 56.03 -3.04 3.64
N ILE A 56 56.51 -3.82 4.59
CA ILE A 56 57.18 -3.30 5.80
C ILE A 56 58.36 -2.43 5.42
N GLY A 57 58.47 -1.23 6.04
CA GLY A 57 59.49 -0.23 5.80
C GLY A 57 59.29 0.61 4.53
N THR A 58 58.29 0.30 3.70
CA THR A 58 57.94 1.04 2.47
C THR A 58 56.74 1.95 2.66
N ARG A 59 56.41 2.74 1.62
CA ARG A 59 55.17 3.52 1.50
C ARG A 59 54.23 2.88 0.47
N ASP A 60 54.40 1.64 0.11
CA ASP A 60 53.71 0.99 -0.99
C ASP A 60 52.48 0.20 -0.57
N HIS A 61 51.97 0.42 0.66
CA HIS A 61 50.75 -0.24 1.22
C HIS A 61 49.50 0.00 0.37
N TRP A 62 49.38 1.13 -0.35
CA TRP A 62 48.30 1.43 -1.28
C TRP A 62 48.11 0.35 -2.36
N ARG A 63 49.19 -0.34 -2.77
CA ARG A 63 49.15 -1.41 -3.79
C ARG A 63 48.30 -2.61 -3.39
N ALA A 64 47.99 -2.72 -2.11
CA ALA A 64 47.10 -3.73 -1.59
C ALA A 64 45.64 -3.50 -1.98
N PHE A 65 45.26 -2.24 -2.17
CA PHE A 65 43.90 -1.81 -2.29
C PHE A 65 43.54 -1.18 -3.65
N TYR A 66 44.54 -0.64 -4.36
CA TYR A 66 44.34 0.18 -5.55
C TYR A 66 45.33 -0.16 -6.67
N ASP A 67 44.94 0.13 -7.92
CA ASP A 67 45.73 -0.13 -9.11
C ASP A 67 46.74 0.99 -9.40
N SER A 68 46.58 2.15 -8.78
CA SER A 68 47.47 3.33 -8.94
C SER A 68 47.76 3.98 -7.59
N PRO A 69 48.91 4.68 -7.46
CA PRO A 69 49.26 5.36 -6.24
C PRO A 69 48.19 6.34 -5.78
N ARG A 70 47.68 6.14 -4.58
CA ARG A 70 46.79 7.08 -3.90
C ARG A 70 46.91 6.90 -2.38
N PRO A 71 46.68 7.97 -1.57
CA PRO A 71 46.69 7.83 -0.13
C PRO A 71 45.58 6.90 0.38
N CYS A 72 45.91 6.09 1.38
CA CYS A 72 44.92 5.36 2.23
C CYS A 72 44.45 6.30 3.35
N LEU A 73 43.49 5.87 4.14
CA LEU A 73 42.94 6.68 5.24
C LEU A 73 44.01 7.01 6.28
N ALA A 74 44.88 6.05 6.62
CA ALA A 74 46.00 6.27 7.52
C ALA A 74 46.97 7.35 7.02
N ASP A 75 47.17 7.50 5.70
CA ASP A 75 47.99 8.58 5.14
C ASP A 75 47.35 9.96 5.36
N LEU A 76 46.01 10.06 5.21
CA LEU A 76 45.26 11.28 5.45
C LEU A 76 45.33 11.68 6.93
N VAL A 77 45.18 10.71 7.83
CA VAL A 77 45.30 10.88 9.28
C VAL A 77 46.75 11.35 9.61
N ALA A 78 47.77 10.65 9.07
CA ALA A 78 49.17 11.00 9.34
C ALA A 78 49.56 12.43 8.88
N ARG A 79 48.99 12.92 7.78
CA ARG A 79 49.22 14.26 7.25
C ARG A 79 48.28 15.32 7.85
N ASN A 80 47.22 14.89 8.54
CA ASN A 80 46.10 15.75 8.93
C ASN A 80 45.53 16.54 7.75
N ASP A 81 45.45 15.88 6.57
CA ASP A 81 44.98 16.48 5.31
C ASP A 81 43.73 15.79 4.81
N TRP A 82 42.61 16.46 4.98
CA TRP A 82 41.29 15.96 4.64
C TRP A 82 40.74 16.42 3.30
N SER A 83 41.53 17.22 2.58
CA SER A 83 41.10 17.88 1.32
C SER A 83 40.67 16.89 0.21
N LEU A 84 41.09 15.65 0.31
CA LEU A 84 40.81 14.62 -0.67
C LEU A 84 39.80 13.58 -0.19
N ILE A 85 39.31 13.64 1.06
CA ILE A 85 38.49 12.53 1.65
C ILE A 85 37.22 12.28 0.84
N ASP A 86 36.50 13.34 0.46
CA ASP A 86 35.24 13.23 -0.34
C ASP A 86 35.47 12.62 -1.74
N LYS A 87 36.68 12.76 -2.28
CA LYS A 87 37.03 12.20 -3.60
C LYS A 87 37.50 10.75 -3.53
N LEU A 88 38.03 10.36 -2.38
CA LEU A 88 38.68 9.06 -2.19
C LEU A 88 37.77 8.02 -1.55
N TYR A 89 36.76 8.45 -0.78
CA TYR A 89 35.86 7.57 -0.02
C TYR A 89 34.40 7.83 -0.36
N THR A 90 33.61 6.77 -0.43
CA THR A 90 32.18 6.83 -0.76
C THR A 90 31.37 7.39 0.42
N THR A 91 31.77 7.01 1.63
CA THR A 91 31.19 7.44 2.89
C THR A 91 32.31 7.63 3.90
N HIS A 92 32.23 8.64 4.73
CA HIS A 92 33.17 8.88 5.82
C HIS A 92 32.52 9.72 6.91
N ASP A 93 33.07 9.61 8.13
CA ASP A 93 32.73 10.54 9.20
C ASP A 93 33.34 11.91 8.95
N GLU A 94 32.72 12.96 9.48
CA GLU A 94 33.35 14.28 9.51
C GLU A 94 34.59 14.22 10.41
N PRO A 95 35.77 14.63 9.90
CA PRO A 95 37.00 14.57 10.66
C PRO A 95 37.05 15.66 11.77
N ASN A 96 36.20 15.48 12.80
CA ASN A 96 35.96 16.49 13.84
C ASN A 96 37.00 16.54 14.98
N THR A 97 37.86 15.51 15.13
CA THR A 97 38.90 15.52 16.14
C THR A 97 40.04 14.56 15.79
N PRO A 98 41.29 15.02 15.66
CA PRO A 98 42.44 14.15 15.33
C PRO A 98 42.67 13.03 16.36
N ALA A 99 42.15 13.17 17.57
CA ALA A 99 42.41 12.23 18.65
C ALA A 99 41.54 10.96 18.65
N HIS A 100 40.45 10.89 17.89
CA HIS A 100 39.46 9.81 18.01
C HIS A 100 39.42 8.84 16.82
N GLY A 101 40.27 9.07 15.80
CA GLY A 101 40.23 8.28 14.57
C GLY A 101 39.12 8.74 13.61
N VAL A 102 39.16 8.20 12.39
CA VAL A 102 38.19 8.47 11.32
C VAL A 102 37.72 7.16 10.73
N HIS A 103 36.43 7.07 10.50
CA HIS A 103 35.78 5.97 9.79
C HIS A 103 35.53 6.37 8.34
N ALA A 104 35.77 5.44 7.41
CA ALA A 104 35.44 5.63 6.00
C ALA A 104 35.12 4.29 5.31
N GLU A 105 34.39 4.37 4.21
CA GLU A 105 34.02 3.21 3.40
C GLU A 105 34.30 3.46 1.92
N ASN A 106 34.82 2.45 1.23
CA ASN A 106 35.08 2.56 -0.20
C ASN A 106 35.19 1.20 -0.92
N TRP A 107 34.98 1.23 -2.23
CA TRP A 107 35.33 0.13 -3.11
C TRP A 107 36.84 0.11 -3.36
N CYS A 108 37.45 -1.04 -3.13
CA CYS A 108 38.87 -1.30 -3.34
C CYS A 108 39.05 -2.39 -4.42
N SER A 109 39.95 -2.16 -5.37
CA SER A 109 40.16 -3.07 -6.51
C SER A 109 40.89 -4.36 -6.15
N MET A 110 41.61 -4.40 -5.01
CA MET A 110 42.36 -5.56 -4.51
C MET A 110 43.21 -6.22 -5.61
N PRO A 111 44.22 -5.55 -6.19
CA PRO A 111 44.89 -6.00 -7.43
C PRO A 111 45.49 -7.40 -7.36
N ARG A 112 46.08 -7.78 -6.22
CA ARG A 112 46.68 -9.11 -6.03
C ARG A 112 45.63 -10.24 -5.93
N ARG A 113 44.41 -9.91 -5.57
CA ARG A 113 43.28 -10.85 -5.46
C ARG A 113 42.44 -10.91 -6.72
N ASN A 114 42.61 -9.97 -7.62
CA ASN A 114 41.75 -9.78 -8.79
C ASN A 114 40.25 -9.76 -8.41
N LYS A 115 39.94 -9.03 -7.35
CA LYS A 115 38.58 -8.90 -6.79
C LYS A 115 38.32 -7.45 -6.41
N GLN A 116 37.08 -7.04 -6.49
CA GLN A 116 36.63 -5.77 -5.94
C GLN A 116 35.95 -6.04 -4.61
N LEU A 117 36.37 -5.36 -3.54
CA LEU A 117 35.79 -5.47 -2.20
C LEU A 117 35.33 -4.09 -1.74
N TYR A 118 34.23 -4.07 -1.01
CA TYR A 118 33.77 -2.90 -0.29
C TYR A 118 34.32 -2.95 1.13
N LEU A 119 35.33 -2.12 1.40
CA LEU A 119 36.01 -2.11 2.69
C LEU A 119 35.46 -0.99 3.56
N VAL A 120 35.22 -1.34 4.81
CA VAL A 120 35.06 -0.43 5.93
C VAL A 120 36.42 -0.27 6.57
N VAL A 121 36.91 0.96 6.72
CA VAL A 121 38.21 1.29 7.22
C VAL A 121 38.10 2.28 8.38
N ASP A 122 38.84 2.01 9.45
CA ASP A 122 38.95 2.86 10.63
C ASP A 122 40.43 3.19 10.84
N ALA A 123 40.80 4.47 10.82
CA ALA A 123 42.17 4.90 11.05
C ALA A 123 42.26 5.87 12.23
N GLY A 124 43.21 5.62 13.12
CA GLY A 124 43.42 6.43 14.32
C GLY A 124 44.89 6.76 14.57
N PRO A 125 45.19 7.98 14.98
CA PRO A 125 46.54 8.42 15.31
C PRO A 125 46.98 7.90 16.70
N VAL A 126 48.26 7.62 16.85
CA VAL A 126 48.92 7.29 18.12
C VAL A 126 49.94 8.39 18.43
N PHE A 127 49.84 9.00 19.60
CA PHE A 127 50.73 10.06 20.06
C PHE A 127 51.60 9.60 21.22
N ASP A 128 52.79 10.16 21.34
CA ASP A 128 53.63 9.99 22.55
C ASP A 128 53.15 10.90 23.68
N ASP A 129 53.82 10.80 24.86
CA ASP A 129 53.50 11.61 26.06
C ASP A 129 53.71 13.13 25.83
N SER A 130 54.43 13.53 24.80
CA SER A 130 54.65 14.94 24.41
C SER A 130 53.58 15.46 23.45
N GLY A 131 52.65 14.60 22.97
CA GLY A 131 51.66 14.94 21.97
C GLY A 131 52.14 14.88 20.52
N LYS A 132 53.32 14.30 20.29
CA LYS A 132 53.85 14.10 18.93
C LYS A 132 53.30 12.81 18.34
N LEU A 133 52.84 12.88 17.08
CA LEU A 133 52.41 11.69 16.32
C LEU A 133 53.57 10.72 16.15
N ILE A 134 53.39 9.49 16.58
CA ILE A 134 54.37 8.40 16.44
C ILE A 134 53.93 7.30 15.47
N ALA A 135 52.63 7.09 15.32
CA ALA A 135 52.10 6.11 14.39
C ALA A 135 50.61 6.38 14.05
N VAL A 136 50.13 5.73 13.01
CA VAL A 136 48.70 5.67 12.68
C VAL A 136 48.34 4.21 12.48
N VAL A 137 47.27 3.75 13.17
CA VAL A 137 46.72 2.40 13.04
C VAL A 137 45.52 2.46 12.08
N GLU A 138 45.48 1.56 11.11
CA GLU A 138 44.30 1.39 10.26
C GLU A 138 43.83 -0.06 10.34
N THR A 139 42.53 -0.23 10.59
CA THR A 139 41.83 -1.52 10.57
C THR A 139 40.88 -1.59 9.38
N LEU A 140 40.70 -2.79 8.84
CA LEU A 140 39.94 -3.04 7.63
C LEU A 140 38.90 -4.10 7.90
N ARG A 141 37.71 -3.94 7.31
CA ARG A 141 36.66 -4.94 7.35
C ARG A 141 36.04 -5.11 5.97
N ASP A 142 35.96 -6.34 5.50
CA ASP A 142 35.24 -6.67 4.27
C ASP A 142 33.73 -6.61 4.56
N ASN A 143 33.06 -5.67 3.93
CA ASN A 143 31.61 -5.45 4.04
C ASN A 143 30.90 -5.62 2.68
N THR A 144 31.56 -6.29 1.73
CA THR A 144 31.11 -6.42 0.34
C THR A 144 29.73 -7.07 0.25
N GLU A 145 29.52 -8.17 0.97
CA GLU A 145 28.25 -8.89 0.94
C GLU A 145 27.09 -8.02 1.41
N ASN A 146 27.24 -7.34 2.56
CA ASN A 146 26.24 -6.45 3.08
C ASN A 146 25.94 -5.29 2.13
N LYS A 147 26.99 -4.71 1.52
CA LYS A 147 26.84 -3.60 0.55
C LYS A 147 26.08 -4.03 -0.70
N LEU A 148 26.39 -5.21 -1.23
CA LEU A 148 25.69 -5.77 -2.40
C LEU A 148 24.22 -6.07 -2.08
N ILE A 149 23.94 -6.62 -0.89
CA ILE A 149 22.57 -6.83 -0.42
C ILE A 149 21.83 -5.49 -0.32
N GLN A 150 22.44 -4.47 0.27
CA GLN A 150 21.85 -3.14 0.41
C GLN A 150 21.51 -2.51 -0.95
N ILE A 151 22.42 -2.60 -1.92
CA ILE A 151 22.20 -2.11 -3.29
C ILE A 151 21.01 -2.86 -3.91
N LYS A 152 21.01 -4.19 -3.84
CA LYS A 152 19.92 -5.01 -4.41
C LYS A 152 18.56 -4.72 -3.78
N VAL A 153 18.50 -4.54 -2.45
CA VAL A 153 17.27 -4.17 -1.75
C VAL A 153 16.77 -2.80 -2.20
N SER A 154 17.69 -1.83 -2.35
CA SER A 154 17.33 -0.48 -2.82
C SER A 154 16.80 -0.49 -4.26
N GLU A 155 17.43 -1.26 -5.16
CA GLU A 155 16.95 -1.43 -6.54
C GLU A 155 15.58 -2.09 -6.60
N GLN A 156 15.35 -3.14 -5.82
CA GLN A 156 14.05 -3.83 -5.75
C GLN A 156 12.97 -2.92 -5.18
N ALA A 157 13.27 -2.14 -4.15
CA ALA A 157 12.33 -1.19 -3.57
C ALA A 157 11.93 -0.11 -4.59
N SER A 158 12.90 0.43 -5.35
CA SER A 158 12.63 1.41 -6.40
C SER A 158 11.76 0.85 -7.53
N LEU A 159 12.04 -0.39 -7.96
CA LEU A 159 11.25 -1.06 -8.99
C LEU A 159 9.82 -1.33 -8.52
N LEU A 160 9.66 -1.82 -7.28
CA LEU A 160 8.35 -2.06 -6.68
C LEU A 160 7.53 -0.77 -6.58
N GLN A 161 8.16 0.33 -6.15
CA GLN A 161 7.49 1.64 -6.07
C GLN A 161 7.02 2.10 -7.45
N HIS A 162 7.85 1.93 -8.49
CA HIS A 162 7.49 2.28 -9.86
C HIS A 162 6.25 1.50 -10.35
N HIS A 163 6.22 0.18 -10.14
CA HIS A 163 5.06 -0.64 -10.49
C HIS A 163 3.81 -0.27 -9.69
N TYR A 164 3.96 0.03 -8.40
CA TYR A 164 2.85 0.48 -7.58
C TYR A 164 2.23 1.79 -8.11
N ASP A 165 3.07 2.78 -8.43
CA ASP A 165 2.64 4.07 -8.97
C ASP A 165 1.95 3.93 -10.34
N GLU A 166 2.44 3.01 -11.17
CA GLU A 166 1.83 2.71 -12.49
C GLU A 166 0.44 2.09 -12.32
N HIS A 167 0.32 1.04 -11.49
CA HIS A 167 -0.97 0.41 -11.21
C HIS A 167 -1.98 1.38 -10.58
N GLU A 168 -1.53 2.29 -9.70
CA GLU A 168 -2.41 3.29 -9.11
C GLU A 168 -2.94 4.28 -10.15
N ARG A 169 -2.09 4.68 -11.14
CA ARG A 169 -2.53 5.54 -12.25
C ARG A 169 -3.55 4.84 -13.13
N GLU A 170 -3.31 3.57 -13.49
CA GLU A 170 -4.24 2.77 -14.28
C GLU A 170 -5.59 2.60 -13.56
N ALA A 171 -5.57 2.28 -12.27
CA ALA A 171 -6.77 2.18 -11.44
C ALA A 171 -7.55 3.49 -11.38
N LYS A 172 -6.88 4.64 -11.19
CA LYS A 172 -7.52 5.97 -11.21
C LYS A 172 -8.17 6.28 -12.56
N MET A 173 -7.51 5.91 -13.67
CA MET A 173 -8.06 6.10 -15.01
C MET A 173 -9.29 5.22 -15.22
N ALA A 174 -9.22 3.93 -14.91
CA ALA A 174 -10.33 2.99 -15.01
C ALA A 174 -11.53 3.47 -14.19
N ARG A 175 -11.32 3.92 -12.94
CA ARG A 175 -12.36 4.48 -12.09
C ARG A 175 -13.03 5.72 -12.69
N ARG A 176 -12.27 6.60 -13.35
CA ARG A 176 -12.84 7.77 -14.03
C ARG A 176 -13.75 7.35 -15.18
N ILE A 177 -13.33 6.35 -15.98
CA ILE A 177 -14.13 5.85 -17.12
C ILE A 177 -15.44 5.23 -16.60
N LEU A 178 -15.35 4.37 -15.57
CA LEU A 178 -16.52 3.72 -14.96
C LEU A 178 -17.50 4.74 -14.38
N ASN A 179 -17.00 5.69 -13.60
CA ASN A 179 -17.85 6.73 -12.99
C ASN A 179 -18.50 7.64 -14.05
N HIS A 180 -17.87 7.82 -15.22
CA HIS A 180 -18.47 8.62 -16.29
C HIS A 180 -19.66 7.94 -16.95
N GLN A 181 -19.78 6.61 -16.86
CA GLN A 181 -20.94 5.86 -17.35
C GLN A 181 -22.18 6.07 -16.46
N ILE A 182 -21.98 6.31 -15.17
CA ILE A 182 -23.07 6.56 -14.22
C ILE A 182 -23.47 8.03 -14.33
N ARG A 183 -24.71 8.27 -14.76
CA ARG A 183 -25.27 9.63 -14.96
C ARG A 183 -25.74 10.20 -13.62
N THR A 184 -24.79 10.65 -12.78
CA THR A 184 -25.06 11.19 -11.43
C THR A 184 -25.92 12.45 -11.44
N ASP A 185 -25.94 13.18 -12.54
CA ASP A 185 -26.84 14.29 -12.80
C ASP A 185 -28.32 13.87 -12.77
N LEU A 186 -28.64 12.73 -13.38
CA LEU A 186 -30.01 12.19 -13.38
C LEU A 186 -30.45 11.75 -11.99
N ILE A 187 -29.55 11.13 -11.22
CA ILE A 187 -29.83 10.73 -9.84
C ILE A 187 -30.17 11.97 -8.98
N ARG A 188 -29.39 13.03 -9.12
CA ARG A 188 -29.66 14.32 -8.42
C ARG A 188 -30.97 14.95 -8.82
N GLN A 189 -31.28 14.97 -10.13
CA GLN A 189 -32.55 15.50 -10.65
C GLN A 189 -33.76 14.70 -10.16
N ALA A 190 -33.58 13.41 -9.86
CA ALA A 190 -34.60 12.54 -9.31
C ALA A 190 -34.91 12.81 -7.82
N GLY A 191 -34.11 13.62 -7.12
CA GLY A 191 -34.30 13.92 -5.70
C GLY A 191 -33.98 12.75 -4.77
N ILE A 192 -33.10 11.83 -5.22
CA ILE A 192 -32.74 10.61 -4.50
C ILE A 192 -31.53 10.85 -3.60
N GLN A 193 -31.60 10.36 -2.36
CA GLN A 193 -30.47 10.28 -1.44
C GLN A 193 -29.76 8.95 -1.62
N TYR A 194 -28.42 8.94 -1.72
CA TYR A 194 -27.67 7.71 -1.86
C TYR A 194 -26.24 7.83 -1.36
N THR A 195 -25.63 6.69 -1.07
CA THR A 195 -24.18 6.55 -0.87
C THR A 195 -23.71 5.21 -1.38
N VAL A 196 -22.50 5.18 -1.90
CA VAL A 196 -21.74 3.97 -2.22
C VAL A 196 -20.40 4.10 -1.53
N MET A 197 -20.09 3.16 -0.65
CA MET A 197 -18.83 3.07 0.09
C MET A 197 -18.08 1.81 -0.39
N PRO A 198 -17.13 1.96 -1.31
CA PRO A 198 -16.38 0.82 -1.84
C PRO A 198 -15.49 0.17 -0.77
N ALA A 199 -15.44 -1.16 -0.72
CA ALA A 199 -14.51 -1.92 0.10
C ALA A 199 -13.06 -1.75 -0.38
N THR A 200 -12.88 -1.52 -1.68
CA THR A 200 -11.58 -1.32 -2.33
C THR A 200 -11.58 -0.06 -3.21
N HIS A 201 -10.69 -0.01 -4.21
CA HIS A 201 -10.63 1.12 -5.16
C HIS A 201 -11.83 1.20 -6.11
N PHE A 202 -12.54 0.10 -6.33
CA PHE A 202 -13.69 -0.02 -7.22
C PHE A 202 -14.84 -0.68 -6.46
N SER A 203 -16.07 -0.29 -6.80
CA SER A 203 -17.28 -0.92 -6.28
C SER A 203 -17.95 -1.78 -7.35
N GLY A 204 -18.41 -2.98 -6.96
CA GLY A 204 -19.35 -3.79 -7.72
C GLY A 204 -20.76 -3.25 -7.64
N ASP A 205 -21.06 -2.47 -6.59
CA ASP A 205 -22.34 -1.85 -6.39
C ASP A 205 -22.56 -0.67 -7.34
N LEU A 206 -23.77 -0.58 -7.85
CA LEU A 206 -24.26 0.51 -8.69
C LEU A 206 -25.57 1.08 -8.15
N ILE A 207 -25.68 2.39 -8.21
CA ILE A 207 -26.94 3.09 -8.00
C ILE A 207 -27.24 3.90 -9.25
N LEU A 208 -28.41 3.66 -9.85
CA LEU A 208 -28.88 4.33 -11.05
C LEU A 208 -30.26 4.89 -10.83
N ALA A 209 -30.56 6.03 -11.43
CA ALA A 209 -31.91 6.57 -11.47
C ALA A 209 -32.10 7.42 -12.72
N ALA A 210 -33.30 7.37 -13.27
CA ALA A 210 -33.72 8.21 -14.37
C ALA A 210 -35.26 8.30 -14.43
N ARG A 211 -35.75 9.37 -15.03
CA ARG A 211 -37.18 9.50 -15.36
C ARG A 211 -37.39 9.11 -16.80
N SER A 212 -38.40 8.28 -17.03
CA SER A 212 -38.86 7.97 -18.38
C SER A 212 -39.66 9.14 -19.01
N PRO A 213 -39.86 9.12 -20.33
CA PRO A 213 -40.62 10.18 -21.04
C PRO A 213 -42.05 10.37 -20.53
N ASP A 214 -42.69 9.36 -19.97
CA ASP A 214 -44.02 9.43 -19.35
C ASP A 214 -44.00 9.98 -17.90
N GLY A 215 -42.79 10.33 -17.39
CA GLY A 215 -42.61 10.93 -16.08
C GLY A 215 -42.34 9.97 -14.92
N ARG A 216 -42.39 8.66 -15.14
CA ARG A 216 -42.09 7.66 -14.11
C ARG A 216 -40.64 7.75 -13.68
N LEU A 217 -40.41 7.62 -12.37
CA LEU A 217 -39.07 7.51 -11.80
C LEU A 217 -38.67 6.02 -11.69
N HIS A 218 -37.60 5.67 -12.37
CA HIS A 218 -36.95 4.33 -12.24
C HIS A 218 -35.70 4.48 -11.42
N SER A 219 -35.52 3.62 -10.41
CA SER A 219 -34.33 3.60 -9.55
C SER A 219 -33.87 2.17 -9.32
N LEU A 220 -32.59 1.94 -9.51
CA LEU A 220 -31.95 0.62 -9.40
C LEU A 220 -30.78 0.71 -8.44
N LEU A 221 -30.70 -0.27 -7.52
CA LEU A 221 -29.50 -0.64 -6.80
C LEU A 221 -29.12 -2.02 -7.30
N ALA A 222 -27.89 -2.18 -7.73
CA ALA A 222 -27.33 -3.43 -8.22
C ALA A 222 -25.99 -3.72 -7.54
N ASP A 223 -25.75 -5.00 -7.27
CA ASP A 223 -24.55 -5.53 -6.64
C ASP A 223 -24.02 -6.69 -7.49
N ALA A 224 -22.85 -6.51 -8.07
CA ALA A 224 -22.19 -7.51 -8.91
C ALA A 224 -21.30 -8.43 -8.08
N THR A 225 -21.41 -9.75 -8.30
CA THR A 225 -20.64 -10.76 -7.58
C THR A 225 -19.17 -10.43 -7.40
N GLY A 226 -18.71 -10.38 -6.13
CA GLY A 226 -17.35 -10.06 -5.71
C GLY A 226 -17.12 -8.56 -5.65
N HIS A 227 -15.89 -8.14 -5.43
CA HIS A 227 -15.51 -6.73 -5.27
C HIS A 227 -14.39 -6.30 -6.23
N GLY A 228 -14.16 -5.00 -6.32
CA GLY A 228 -13.08 -4.43 -7.08
C GLY A 228 -13.36 -4.32 -8.59
N LEU A 229 -12.30 -4.18 -9.40
CA LEU A 229 -12.40 -3.87 -10.83
C LEU A 229 -13.22 -4.91 -11.62
N ALA A 230 -13.08 -6.19 -11.30
CA ALA A 230 -13.79 -7.25 -12.03
C ALA A 230 -15.30 -7.17 -11.80
N ALA A 231 -15.75 -6.87 -10.58
CA ALA A 231 -17.16 -6.65 -10.27
C ALA A 231 -17.69 -5.38 -10.96
N ALA A 232 -16.97 -4.27 -10.85
CA ALA A 232 -17.33 -3.00 -11.50
C ALA A 232 -17.49 -3.14 -13.03
N VAL A 233 -16.60 -3.88 -13.69
CA VAL A 233 -16.71 -4.15 -15.16
C VAL A 233 -17.90 -5.05 -15.46
N SER A 234 -18.18 -6.06 -14.61
CA SER A 234 -19.33 -6.96 -14.79
C SER A 234 -20.68 -6.22 -14.68
N ALA A 235 -20.72 -5.12 -13.96
CA ALA A 235 -21.91 -4.30 -13.77
C ALA A 235 -22.19 -3.29 -14.92
N LEU A 236 -21.21 -3.01 -15.79
CA LEU A 236 -21.35 -2.05 -16.89
C LEU A 236 -22.54 -2.30 -17.84
N PRO A 237 -22.83 -3.55 -18.24
CA PRO A 237 -23.98 -3.81 -19.10
C PRO A 237 -25.30 -3.37 -18.47
N VAL A 238 -25.42 -3.43 -17.12
CA VAL A 238 -26.60 -2.94 -16.37
C VAL A 238 -26.79 -1.44 -16.59
N VAL A 239 -25.71 -0.66 -16.50
CA VAL A 239 -25.74 0.80 -16.64
C VAL A 239 -26.27 1.21 -18.01
N GLN A 240 -25.70 0.62 -19.07
CA GLN A 240 -26.03 0.94 -20.45
C GLN A 240 -27.48 0.56 -20.77
N GLU A 241 -27.89 -0.64 -20.38
CA GLU A 241 -29.20 -1.16 -20.68
C GLU A 241 -30.29 -0.45 -19.91
N PHE A 242 -30.06 -0.14 -18.62
CA PHE A 242 -30.98 0.62 -17.79
C PHE A 242 -31.31 1.99 -18.41
N TYR A 243 -30.34 2.81 -18.71
CA TYR A 243 -30.62 4.16 -19.26
C TYR A 243 -31.25 4.09 -20.65
N ARG A 244 -30.80 3.17 -21.51
CA ARG A 244 -31.37 2.98 -22.84
C ARG A 244 -32.87 2.65 -22.78
N LEU A 245 -33.26 1.72 -21.91
CA LEU A 245 -34.65 1.24 -21.82
C LEU A 245 -35.55 2.26 -21.12
N VAL A 246 -35.08 2.96 -20.09
CA VAL A 246 -35.82 4.05 -19.46
C VAL A 246 -36.06 5.18 -20.46
N GLU A 247 -35.10 5.56 -21.29
CA GLU A 247 -35.29 6.58 -22.36
C GLU A 247 -36.28 6.11 -23.44
N GLN A 248 -36.44 4.80 -23.64
CA GLN A 248 -37.43 4.20 -24.55
C GLN A 248 -38.82 4.03 -23.92
N ASN A 249 -39.01 4.44 -22.68
CA ASN A 249 -40.25 4.27 -21.92
C ASN A 249 -40.66 2.81 -21.73
N GLU A 250 -39.65 1.94 -21.56
CA GLU A 250 -39.91 0.50 -21.37
C GLU A 250 -40.49 0.23 -19.96
N SER A 251 -41.30 -0.81 -19.88
CA SER A 251 -41.90 -1.24 -18.62
C SER A 251 -40.88 -1.85 -17.66
N LEU A 252 -41.17 -1.88 -16.34
CA LEU A 252 -40.30 -2.50 -15.36
C LEU A 252 -39.96 -3.96 -15.71
N PRO A 253 -40.93 -4.83 -16.09
CA PRO A 253 -40.63 -6.16 -16.57
C PRO A 253 -39.69 -6.19 -17.76
N GLY A 254 -39.91 -5.35 -18.79
CA GLY A 254 -39.08 -5.27 -19.98
C GLY A 254 -37.65 -4.86 -19.68
N ILE A 255 -37.45 -3.91 -18.75
CA ILE A 255 -36.12 -3.50 -18.28
C ILE A 255 -35.40 -4.68 -17.62
N ILE A 256 -36.04 -5.40 -16.70
CA ILE A 256 -35.48 -6.53 -15.99
C ILE A 256 -35.14 -7.70 -16.92
N GLU A 257 -36.07 -8.06 -17.83
CA GLU A 257 -35.85 -9.14 -18.80
C GLU A 257 -34.67 -8.84 -19.73
N SER A 258 -34.57 -7.63 -20.21
CA SER A 258 -33.48 -7.21 -21.09
C SER A 258 -32.12 -7.18 -20.37
N ILE A 259 -32.05 -6.60 -19.17
CA ILE A 259 -30.81 -6.62 -18.37
C ILE A 259 -30.39 -8.07 -18.06
N ASN A 260 -31.32 -8.91 -17.64
CA ASN A 260 -31.06 -10.32 -17.36
C ASN A 260 -30.48 -11.05 -18.60
N PHE A 261 -31.11 -10.86 -19.77
CA PHE A 261 -30.63 -11.46 -21.01
C PHE A 261 -29.22 -11.03 -21.38
N VAL A 262 -28.93 -9.73 -21.28
CA VAL A 262 -27.60 -9.19 -21.57
C VAL A 262 -26.56 -9.77 -20.59
N LEU A 263 -26.84 -9.81 -19.30
CA LEU A 263 -25.94 -10.36 -18.30
C LEU A 263 -25.71 -11.87 -18.51
N ALA A 264 -26.79 -12.66 -18.70
CA ALA A 264 -26.71 -14.09 -18.89
C ALA A 264 -25.95 -14.52 -20.18
N THR A 265 -25.80 -13.59 -21.13
CA THR A 265 -25.08 -13.84 -22.39
C THR A 265 -23.66 -13.28 -22.41
N SER A 266 -23.38 -12.22 -21.63
CA SER A 266 -22.09 -11.53 -21.64
C SER A 266 -21.17 -11.88 -20.45
N LEU A 267 -21.75 -12.26 -19.31
CA LEU A 267 -20.95 -12.58 -18.15
C LEU A 267 -20.38 -14.01 -18.20
N PRO A 268 -19.16 -14.22 -17.67
CA PRO A 268 -18.63 -15.56 -17.45
C PRO A 268 -19.49 -16.38 -16.48
N ALA A 269 -19.47 -17.69 -16.59
CA ALA A 269 -20.19 -18.62 -15.69
C ALA A 269 -19.82 -18.33 -14.22
N GLY A 270 -20.85 -18.29 -13.36
CA GLY A 270 -20.71 -17.99 -11.94
C GLY A 270 -20.68 -16.49 -11.58
N ARG A 271 -20.80 -15.61 -12.58
CA ARG A 271 -20.98 -14.16 -12.38
C ARG A 271 -22.44 -13.81 -12.57
N PHE A 272 -22.97 -13.00 -11.67
CA PHE A 272 -24.35 -12.51 -11.69
C PHE A 272 -24.43 -11.15 -10.98
N VAL A 273 -25.57 -10.51 -11.06
CA VAL A 273 -25.83 -9.22 -10.41
C VAL A 273 -27.10 -9.32 -9.56
N ALA A 274 -26.94 -9.19 -8.26
CA ALA A 274 -28.07 -8.99 -7.37
C ALA A 274 -28.63 -7.57 -7.55
N ALA A 275 -29.95 -7.39 -7.57
CA ALA A 275 -30.52 -6.07 -7.79
C ALA A 275 -31.90 -5.87 -7.18
N GLY A 276 -32.20 -4.59 -6.90
CA GLY A 276 -33.55 -4.09 -6.65
C GLY A 276 -33.87 -2.97 -7.63
N LEU A 277 -35.02 -3.06 -8.30
CA LEU A 277 -35.51 -2.03 -9.21
C LEU A 277 -36.91 -1.59 -8.78
N VAL A 278 -37.07 -0.27 -8.69
CA VAL A 278 -38.34 0.38 -8.36
C VAL A 278 -38.76 1.29 -9.51
N SER A 279 -40.03 1.23 -9.89
CA SER A 279 -40.65 2.17 -10.81
C SER A 279 -41.79 2.90 -10.09
N LEU A 280 -41.75 4.24 -10.03
CA LEU A 280 -42.73 5.08 -9.33
C LEU A 280 -43.46 5.96 -10.29
N ASP A 281 -44.78 5.98 -10.17
CA ASP A 281 -45.66 6.98 -10.76
C ASP A 281 -46.15 7.93 -9.64
N GLU A 282 -45.48 9.05 -9.52
CA GLU A 282 -45.78 10.03 -8.47
C GLU A 282 -47.17 10.66 -8.67
N ALA A 283 -47.69 10.74 -9.92
CA ALA A 283 -48.98 11.31 -10.20
C ALA A 283 -50.15 10.43 -9.71
N SER A 284 -49.98 9.12 -9.78
CA SER A 284 -50.99 8.17 -9.29
C SER A 284 -50.69 7.62 -7.89
N HIS A 285 -49.61 8.08 -7.25
CA HIS A 285 -49.08 7.57 -5.97
C HIS A 285 -48.97 6.04 -5.94
N SER A 286 -48.42 5.47 -7.02
CA SER A 286 -48.31 4.01 -7.18
C SER A 286 -46.93 3.63 -7.70
N GLY A 287 -46.54 2.37 -7.44
CA GLY A 287 -45.27 1.87 -7.92
C GLY A 287 -45.24 0.35 -8.09
N GLU A 288 -44.18 -0.09 -8.75
CA GLU A 288 -43.82 -1.49 -8.92
C GLU A 288 -42.41 -1.71 -8.40
N VAL A 289 -42.20 -2.85 -7.74
CA VAL A 289 -40.87 -3.26 -7.20
C VAL A 289 -40.54 -4.64 -7.72
N TRP A 290 -39.28 -4.82 -8.10
CA TRP A 290 -38.64 -6.10 -8.36
C TRP A 290 -37.39 -6.23 -7.48
N VAL A 291 -37.22 -7.41 -6.84
CA VAL A 291 -36.05 -7.70 -5.98
C VAL A 291 -35.52 -9.09 -6.31
N GLY A 292 -34.22 -9.18 -6.61
CA GLY A 292 -33.53 -10.43 -6.89
C GLY A 292 -32.10 -10.42 -6.33
N GLY A 293 -31.85 -11.12 -5.23
CA GLY A 293 -30.53 -11.33 -4.65
C GLY A 293 -30.06 -10.33 -3.62
N ILE A 294 -30.57 -9.08 -3.61
CA ILE A 294 -30.26 -8.10 -2.56
C ILE A 294 -31.18 -8.27 -1.33
N PRO A 295 -30.85 -7.69 -0.16
CA PRO A 295 -31.83 -7.52 0.93
C PRO A 295 -33.12 -6.85 0.45
N GLY A 296 -34.23 -7.21 1.06
CA GLY A 296 -35.55 -6.70 0.64
C GLY A 296 -35.63 -5.17 0.65
N VAL A 297 -36.43 -4.61 -0.26
CA VAL A 297 -36.72 -3.17 -0.28
C VAL A 297 -37.69 -2.85 0.86
N GLN A 298 -37.39 -1.82 1.65
CA GLN A 298 -38.16 -1.45 2.83
C GLN A 298 -38.93 -0.17 2.55
N MET A 299 -40.23 -0.17 2.88
CA MET A 299 -41.10 1.01 2.84
C MET A 299 -41.30 1.53 4.25
N LEU A 300 -40.96 2.80 4.49
CA LEU A 300 -41.02 3.44 5.80
C LEU A 300 -42.13 4.50 5.82
N ASP A 301 -42.76 4.63 6.99
CA ASP A 301 -43.65 5.78 7.27
C ASP A 301 -42.84 7.07 7.57
N ASP A 302 -43.56 8.17 7.87
CA ASP A 302 -42.98 9.46 8.21
C ASP A 302 -42.13 9.45 9.49
N ALA A 303 -42.37 8.48 10.39
CA ALA A 303 -41.60 8.29 11.61
C ALA A 303 -40.38 7.35 11.43
N GLY A 304 -40.25 6.73 10.27
CA GLY A 304 -39.16 5.78 9.97
C GLY A 304 -39.47 4.34 10.35
N HIS A 305 -40.70 4.00 10.67
CA HIS A 305 -41.09 2.60 10.94
C HIS A 305 -41.33 1.86 9.63
N ILE A 306 -40.90 0.61 9.57
CA ILE A 306 -41.10 -0.26 8.41
C ILE A 306 -42.59 -0.63 8.35
N VAL A 307 -43.31 -0.12 7.36
CA VAL A 307 -44.73 -0.44 7.11
C VAL A 307 -44.89 -1.56 6.11
N ARG A 308 -43.94 -1.79 5.23
CA ARG A 308 -43.91 -2.90 4.29
C ARG A 308 -42.49 -3.28 3.93
N ARG A 309 -42.24 -4.58 3.69
CA ARG A 309 -41.00 -5.13 3.15
C ARG A 309 -41.33 -5.90 1.88
N PHE A 310 -40.57 -5.60 0.81
CA PHE A 310 -40.62 -6.35 -0.45
C PHE A 310 -39.43 -7.31 -0.46
N GLU A 311 -39.71 -8.58 -0.27
CA GLU A 311 -38.70 -9.63 -0.11
C GLU A 311 -38.01 -9.98 -1.43
N SER A 312 -36.78 -10.45 -1.37
CA SER A 312 -36.05 -11.00 -2.52
C SER A 312 -36.66 -12.34 -2.93
N ARG A 313 -37.52 -12.30 -3.95
CA ARG A 313 -38.26 -13.48 -4.44
C ARG A 313 -37.82 -13.97 -5.81
N ASN A 314 -36.91 -13.26 -6.42
CA ASN A 314 -36.36 -13.57 -7.72
C ASN A 314 -34.90 -14.00 -7.61
N LEU A 315 -34.42 -14.76 -8.59
CA LEU A 315 -32.98 -15.01 -8.76
C LEU A 315 -32.26 -13.71 -9.11
N PRO A 316 -30.98 -13.56 -8.75
CA PRO A 316 -30.14 -12.50 -9.27
C PRO A 316 -30.09 -12.50 -10.79
N LEU A 317 -29.87 -11.34 -11.39
CA LEU A 317 -29.80 -11.17 -12.84
C LEU A 317 -28.54 -11.81 -13.41
N GLY A 318 -28.69 -12.50 -14.54
CA GLY A 318 -27.60 -13.21 -15.22
C GLY A 318 -27.38 -14.65 -14.75
N VAL A 319 -28.09 -15.14 -13.71
CA VAL A 319 -28.01 -16.54 -13.25
C VAL A 319 -28.62 -17.49 -14.29
N THR A 320 -29.74 -17.11 -14.88
CA THR A 320 -30.44 -17.92 -15.88
C THR A 320 -30.83 -17.10 -17.09
N ARG A 321 -30.90 -17.74 -18.26
CA ARG A 321 -31.42 -17.11 -19.48
C ARG A 321 -32.95 -17.08 -19.52
N ASP A 322 -33.57 -17.99 -18.77
CA ASP A 322 -35.04 -18.09 -18.70
C ASP A 322 -35.60 -16.99 -17.81
N ALA A 323 -36.62 -16.31 -18.31
CA ALA A 323 -37.31 -15.28 -17.55
C ALA A 323 -38.09 -15.82 -16.36
N GLU A 324 -38.35 -17.15 -16.23
CA GLU A 324 -39.21 -17.72 -15.16
C GLU A 324 -38.71 -17.40 -13.75
N GLY A 325 -37.39 -17.36 -13.53
CA GLY A 325 -36.79 -17.06 -12.24
C GLY A 325 -36.82 -15.58 -11.84
N ILE A 326 -37.31 -14.68 -12.68
CA ILE A 326 -37.26 -13.21 -12.49
C ILE A 326 -38.62 -12.53 -12.65
N LYS A 327 -39.69 -13.27 -12.73
CA LYS A 327 -41.05 -12.75 -13.08
C LYS A 327 -41.87 -12.24 -11.90
N THR A 328 -41.35 -12.20 -10.69
CA THR A 328 -42.11 -11.75 -9.53
C THR A 328 -41.98 -10.26 -9.35
N PHE A 329 -43.03 -9.52 -9.67
CA PHE A 329 -43.15 -8.08 -9.48
C PHE A 329 -44.24 -7.78 -8.47
N GLU A 330 -43.97 -6.84 -7.53
CA GLU A 330 -44.95 -6.43 -6.53
C GLU A 330 -45.42 -5.02 -6.81
N ARG A 331 -46.76 -4.79 -6.81
CA ARG A 331 -47.36 -3.45 -6.92
C ARG A 331 -47.68 -2.90 -5.55
N PHE A 332 -47.58 -1.62 -5.40
CA PHE A 332 -47.94 -0.89 -4.19
C PHE A 332 -48.47 0.50 -4.51
N ALA A 333 -49.15 1.09 -3.54
CA ALA A 333 -49.59 2.46 -3.57
C ALA A 333 -49.38 3.06 -2.18
N TRP A 334 -49.31 4.39 -2.12
CA TRP A 334 -49.19 5.11 -0.87
C TRP A 334 -50.22 6.26 -0.82
N ALA A 335 -50.76 6.48 0.36
CA ALA A 335 -51.74 7.55 0.62
C ALA A 335 -51.18 8.63 1.57
N GLU A 336 -50.07 8.31 2.22
CA GLU A 336 -49.31 9.19 3.12
C GLU A 336 -47.86 9.24 2.66
N PRO A 337 -47.14 10.32 3.00
CA PRO A 337 -45.71 10.42 2.64
C PRO A 337 -44.91 9.24 3.17
N THR A 338 -44.20 8.56 2.31
CA THR A 338 -43.40 7.37 2.62
C THR A 338 -41.98 7.46 2.05
N ARG A 339 -41.09 6.55 2.48
CA ARG A 339 -39.78 6.37 1.92
C ARG A 339 -39.56 4.94 1.48
N LEU A 340 -38.89 4.73 0.38
CA LEU A 340 -38.33 3.42 0.02
C LEU A 340 -36.81 3.41 0.27
N VAL A 341 -36.36 2.32 0.88
CA VAL A 341 -34.93 2.10 1.19
C VAL A 341 -34.47 0.81 0.52
N MET A 342 -33.43 0.89 -0.27
CA MET A 342 -32.71 -0.25 -0.86
C MET A 342 -31.29 -0.28 -0.32
N LEU A 343 -30.78 -1.46 -0.01
CA LEU A 343 -29.46 -1.68 0.59
C LEU A 343 -28.79 -2.84 -0.11
N SER A 344 -27.44 -2.78 -0.26
CA SER A 344 -26.65 -3.98 -0.54
C SER A 344 -26.49 -4.82 0.72
N ASP A 345 -26.10 -6.07 0.56
CA ASP A 345 -25.86 -7.00 1.67
C ASP A 345 -24.70 -6.56 2.57
N GLY A 346 -23.70 -5.85 2.01
CA GLY A 346 -22.62 -5.26 2.76
C GLY A 346 -23.04 -4.33 3.91
N VAL A 347 -24.28 -3.79 3.88
CA VAL A 347 -24.83 -3.03 5.01
C VAL A 347 -25.07 -3.93 6.23
N VAL A 348 -25.77 -5.05 6.05
CA VAL A 348 -26.11 -5.96 7.15
C VAL A 348 -24.95 -6.86 7.57
N GLU A 349 -24.06 -7.15 6.64
CA GLU A 349 -22.88 -8.00 6.85
C GLU A 349 -21.65 -7.22 7.36
N ALA A 350 -21.70 -5.89 7.39
CA ALA A 350 -20.63 -5.05 7.91
C ALA A 350 -20.18 -5.52 9.30
N THR A 351 -18.94 -5.97 9.42
CA THR A 351 -18.44 -6.64 10.63
C THR A 351 -17.50 -5.70 11.40
N GLY A 352 -17.85 -5.44 12.68
CA GLY A 352 -17.08 -4.60 13.58
C GLY A 352 -15.84 -5.30 14.19
N PRO A 353 -15.04 -4.60 15.03
CA PRO A 353 -13.83 -5.13 15.64
C PRO A 353 -14.01 -6.39 16.49
N THR A 354 -15.21 -6.61 17.01
CA THR A 354 -15.57 -7.79 17.83
C THR A 354 -15.98 -9.01 16.99
N GLY A 355 -15.99 -8.89 15.64
CA GLY A 355 -16.46 -9.93 14.73
C GLY A 355 -17.99 -10.01 14.62
N GLU A 356 -18.72 -9.04 15.18
CA GLU A 356 -20.18 -8.99 15.15
C GLU A 356 -20.67 -8.21 13.92
N ALA A 357 -21.60 -8.77 13.16
CA ALA A 357 -22.23 -8.10 12.04
C ALA A 357 -23.13 -6.93 12.49
N PHE A 358 -23.31 -5.91 11.65
CA PHE A 358 -24.26 -4.82 11.90
C PHE A 358 -25.66 -5.37 12.11
N GLY A 359 -26.12 -6.20 11.21
CA GLY A 359 -27.32 -7.01 11.35
C GLY A 359 -28.64 -6.23 11.25
N GLU A 360 -29.71 -6.98 11.07
CA GLU A 360 -31.07 -6.43 10.88
C GLU A 360 -31.59 -5.61 12.10
N ALA A 361 -31.20 -5.96 13.32
CA ALA A 361 -31.68 -5.27 14.51
C ALA A 361 -31.11 -3.83 14.62
N ARG A 362 -29.79 -3.66 14.35
CA ARG A 362 -29.17 -2.32 14.32
C ARG A 362 -29.66 -1.51 13.12
N LEU A 363 -29.84 -2.20 11.98
CA LEU A 363 -30.41 -1.57 10.80
C LEU A 363 -31.80 -0.99 11.11
N ALA A 364 -32.72 -1.80 11.65
CA ALA A 364 -34.06 -1.35 11.99
C ALA A 364 -34.07 -0.15 12.98
N GLY A 365 -33.19 -0.17 13.98
CA GLY A 365 -33.02 0.95 14.90
C GLY A 365 -32.49 2.22 14.21
N SER A 366 -31.62 2.06 13.22
CA SER A 366 -31.04 3.18 12.48
C SER A 366 -31.97 3.74 11.39
N LEU A 367 -32.97 2.99 10.96
CA LEU A 367 -34.00 3.47 10.05
C LEU A 367 -35.08 4.35 10.74
N ALA A 368 -35.22 4.23 12.05
CA ALA A 368 -36.25 4.92 12.86
C ALA A 368 -35.94 6.40 13.07
N ILE A 369 -35.78 7.17 11.97
CA ILE A 369 -35.64 8.63 11.98
C ILE A 369 -36.75 9.28 11.13
N ARG A 370 -37.07 10.51 11.50
CA ARG A 370 -38.16 11.25 10.85
C ARG A 370 -37.85 11.56 9.40
N ARG A 371 -38.87 11.63 8.57
CA ARG A 371 -38.76 12.15 7.21
C ARG A 371 -38.35 13.64 7.27
N GLY A 372 -37.38 14.01 6.43
CA GLY A 372 -36.77 15.34 6.47
C GLY A 372 -35.34 15.30 7.03
N ASP A 373 -35.02 14.30 7.87
CA ASP A 373 -33.64 14.04 8.26
C ASP A 373 -32.89 13.23 7.16
N ASP A 374 -31.61 13.48 7.04
CA ASP A 374 -30.76 12.75 6.08
C ASP A 374 -30.51 11.32 6.55
N LEU A 375 -31.38 10.39 6.09
CA LEU A 375 -31.31 8.98 6.45
C LEU A 375 -30.01 8.34 5.97
N VAL A 376 -29.52 8.72 4.79
CA VAL A 376 -28.26 8.19 4.24
C VAL A 376 -27.08 8.61 5.11
N ALA A 377 -27.02 9.87 5.51
CA ALA A 377 -25.96 10.36 6.41
C ALA A 377 -26.04 9.67 7.79
N HIS A 378 -27.23 9.45 8.31
CA HIS A 378 -27.45 8.77 9.59
C HIS A 378 -26.99 7.32 9.56
N LEU A 379 -27.42 6.54 8.56
CA LEU A 379 -27.02 5.15 8.37
C LEU A 379 -25.49 5.03 8.16
N ARG A 380 -24.93 5.92 7.35
CA ARG A 380 -23.48 5.96 7.12
C ARG A 380 -22.71 6.23 8.42
N ALA A 381 -23.17 7.13 9.26
CA ALA A 381 -22.55 7.41 10.56
C ALA A 381 -22.64 6.19 11.51
N ALA A 382 -23.80 5.52 11.54
CA ALA A 382 -24.00 4.30 12.35
C ALA A 382 -23.09 3.15 11.89
N LEU A 383 -22.96 2.94 10.58
CA LEU A 383 -22.05 1.94 9.98
C LEU A 383 -20.60 2.28 10.26
N THR A 384 -20.19 3.54 10.08
CA THR A 384 -18.83 3.96 10.36
C THR A 384 -18.48 3.75 11.83
N ALA A 385 -19.39 4.06 12.75
CA ALA A 385 -19.20 3.83 14.18
C ALA A 385 -19.13 2.32 14.53
N HIS A 386 -19.86 1.47 13.82
CA HIS A 386 -19.82 0.02 14.01
C HIS A 386 -18.52 -0.62 13.47
N LEU A 387 -18.09 -0.19 12.29
CA LEU A 387 -16.84 -0.63 11.67
C LEU A 387 -15.60 -0.16 12.45
N ASP A 388 -15.67 1.03 13.06
CA ASP A 388 -14.55 1.70 13.76
C ASP A 388 -13.28 1.74 12.88
N THR A 389 -12.29 0.93 13.21
CA THR A 389 -11.00 0.83 12.48
C THR A 389 -10.96 -0.32 11.47
N VAL A 390 -11.98 -1.17 11.43
CA VAL A 390 -12.04 -2.33 10.53
C VAL A 390 -12.51 -1.87 9.13
N PRO A 391 -11.77 -2.17 8.05
CA PRO A 391 -12.26 -1.89 6.71
C PRO A 391 -13.47 -2.78 6.39
N ALA A 392 -14.41 -2.25 5.62
CA ALA A 392 -15.54 -3.04 5.12
C ALA A 392 -15.02 -4.21 4.27
N HIS A 393 -15.61 -5.38 4.45
CA HIS A 393 -15.26 -6.59 3.69
C HIS A 393 -15.91 -6.62 2.31
N ASP A 394 -17.06 -5.95 2.15
CA ASP A 394 -17.79 -5.80 0.90
C ASP A 394 -18.25 -4.37 0.70
N ASP A 395 -18.70 -4.07 -0.51
CA ASP A 395 -19.20 -2.75 -0.88
C ASP A 395 -20.50 -2.45 -0.10
N ILE A 396 -20.64 -1.23 0.38
CA ILE A 396 -21.80 -0.78 1.16
C ILE A 396 -22.56 0.27 0.36
N SER A 397 -23.78 -0.05 -0.03
CA SER A 397 -24.63 0.85 -0.80
C SER A 397 -25.99 1.07 -0.17
N ILE A 398 -26.41 2.30 -0.13
CA ILE A 398 -27.68 2.76 0.42
C ILE A 398 -28.35 3.67 -0.58
N LEU A 399 -29.60 3.40 -0.90
CA LEU A 399 -30.46 4.20 -1.77
C LEU A 399 -31.78 4.50 -1.06
N VAL A 400 -32.13 5.76 -0.97
CA VAL A 400 -33.39 6.25 -0.33
C VAL A 400 -34.16 7.10 -1.31
N ILE A 401 -35.43 6.78 -1.51
CA ILE A 401 -36.35 7.46 -2.39
C ILE A 401 -37.52 7.99 -1.57
N ASP A 402 -37.72 9.30 -1.55
CA ASP A 402 -38.90 9.93 -0.94
C ASP A 402 -40.10 9.80 -1.88
N CYS A 403 -41.23 9.31 -1.38
CA CYS A 403 -42.51 9.22 -2.07
C CYS A 403 -43.47 10.30 -1.46
N PRO A 404 -43.52 11.47 -2.04
CA PRO A 404 -44.42 12.53 -1.58
C PRO A 404 -45.89 12.20 -1.94
N VAL A 405 -46.85 12.88 -1.31
CA VAL A 405 -48.26 12.85 -1.63
C VAL A 405 -48.69 14.17 -2.23
#